data_331147b93e2168638b85432187c87f29
#
_entry.id   331147b93e2168638b85432187c87f29
#
_cell.length_a   1.000
_cell.length_b   1.000
_cell.length_c   1.000
_cell.angle_alpha   90.00
_cell.angle_beta   90.00
_cell.angle_gamma   90.00
#
_symmetry.space_group_name_H-M   'P 1'
#
loop_
_entity.id
_entity.type
_entity.pdbx_description
1 polymer ?
#
loop_
_entity_poly.entity_id
_entity_poly.type
_entity_poly.pdbx_seq_one_letter_code
_entity_poly.pdbx_strand_id
1 'polypeptide(L)'
;MRHTRHLTATGAMLALALTATACGGSGGGSGSSGGTIEIGQIASLTGNFTPLGQNDKLGAALAVQQINAAGGVLGKKLHITVKNDESDPQQAITGFNNLVSNGAVAFVGTPVSNAALAVEPLAKQRQVPYVSTAAVDQQVQPANPYVYMTPLTAGVVSEQLLKYFKASGMTKMAVAYDTQNAFAKTGWEDMKAKAAQYGIDFVDTETFTTTQTNFTSVLQHVRGSGAKGLMVWATGAPAVILAKQFAGAGMGGMKLVYSHAEASSLFTEPVGAAGEGIILASSLAVIGNDLPTSGVKTAALKMAEPFQKANGSYPPGFAFDGYNAVQLIAAAIKKADSADPKKIAAALNTMTLQTPVGTYTYTSSDHAGLGVDQVAVDTIKSGRIVPTDWTAVQLKASLTP
;
A
#
# COMPACT_ATOMS: atom_id res chain seq x y z
N MET A 1 30.39 -33.45 -66.64
CA MET A 1 31.83 -33.75 -66.75
C MET A 1 32.32 -33.94 -65.34
N ARG A 2 32.52 -35.20 -64.92
CA ARG A 2 33.82 -35.86 -64.60
C ARG A 2 34.49 -35.15 -63.41
N HIS A 3 34.88 -35.75 -62.27
CA HIS A 3 35.24 -37.14 -61.97
C HIS A 3 35.21 -37.36 -60.46
N THR A 4 34.73 -38.51 -60.08
CA THR A 4 34.99 -39.31 -58.90
C THR A 4 36.47 -39.46 -58.55
N ARG A 5 36.77 -39.62 -57.24
CA ARG A 5 37.72 -40.67 -56.78
C ARG A 5 37.55 -40.97 -55.27
N HIS A 6 37.25 -42.21 -55.02
CA HIS A 6 37.32 -42.92 -53.74
C HIS A 6 38.79 -43.11 -53.31
N LEU A 7 39.02 -43.21 -52.00
CA LEU A 7 40.05 -44.14 -51.49
C LEU A 7 39.72 -44.47 -49.99
N THR A 8 39.61 -45.75 -49.80
CA THR A 8 39.47 -46.51 -48.53
C THR A 8 40.85 -46.82 -47.95
N ALA A 9 40.95 -46.94 -46.62
CA ALA A 9 41.84 -47.89 -45.90
C ALA A 9 41.60 -47.68 -44.39
N THR A 10 40.93 -48.59 -43.74
CA THR A 10 41.38 -49.82 -43.02
C THR A 10 42.24 -49.55 -41.78
N GLY A 11 41.65 -49.70 -40.56
CA GLY A 11 42.02 -50.70 -39.57
C GLY A 11 43.04 -50.32 -38.51
N ALA A 12 42.58 -50.34 -37.24
CA ALA A 12 43.20 -51.13 -36.17
C ALA A 12 42.41 -51.02 -34.87
N MET A 13 41.87 -52.15 -34.42
CA MET A 13 41.42 -52.39 -33.03
C MET A 13 42.64 -52.48 -32.12
N LEU A 14 42.55 -51.79 -30.95
CA LEU A 14 43.28 -52.28 -29.77
C LEU A 14 42.40 -52.07 -28.53
N ALA A 15 41.94 -53.17 -28.04
CA ALA A 15 41.28 -53.30 -26.75
C ALA A 15 42.36 -53.34 -25.66
N LEU A 16 42.24 -52.57 -24.60
CA LEU A 16 42.85 -52.87 -23.31
C LEU A 16 41.99 -52.48 -22.14
N ALA A 17 42.01 -53.40 -21.22
CA ALA A 17 41.13 -53.68 -20.10
C ALA A 17 41.07 -52.63 -18.97
N LEU A 18 39.91 -52.70 -18.30
CA LEU A 18 39.56 -52.42 -16.90
C LEU A 18 40.69 -52.15 -15.91
N THR A 19 40.56 -51.01 -15.17
CA THR A 19 40.77 -51.01 -13.71
C THR A 19 39.67 -50.19 -13.04
N ALA A 20 38.82 -50.85 -12.30
CA ALA A 20 37.89 -50.21 -11.35
C ALA A 20 38.72 -49.75 -10.13
N THR A 21 38.65 -48.47 -9.85
CA THR A 21 39.02 -47.96 -8.50
C THR A 21 37.83 -47.15 -7.97
N ALA A 22 37.07 -47.86 -7.11
CA ALA A 22 36.10 -47.25 -6.22
C ALA A 22 36.89 -46.51 -5.14
N CYS A 23 36.74 -45.17 -5.09
CA CYS A 23 36.96 -44.39 -3.90
C CYS A 23 35.78 -43.46 -3.72
N GLY A 24 35.02 -43.72 -2.68
CA GLY A 24 33.89 -42.93 -2.24
C GLY A 24 34.35 -41.53 -1.81
N GLY A 25 33.64 -40.55 -2.28
CA GLY A 25 33.67 -39.18 -1.90
C GLY A 25 32.25 -38.67 -1.98
N SER A 26 31.50 -38.90 -0.91
CA SER A 26 30.18 -38.27 -0.69
C SER A 26 30.38 -36.76 -0.50
N GLY A 27 30.49 -36.03 -1.59
CA GLY A 27 30.30 -34.61 -1.66
C GLY A 27 28.91 -34.36 -2.22
N GLY A 28 27.89 -34.60 -1.42
CA GLY A 28 26.52 -34.18 -1.71
C GLY A 28 26.41 -32.66 -1.71
N GLY A 29 26.82 -32.01 -2.78
CA GLY A 29 26.33 -30.72 -3.14
C GLY A 29 24.85 -30.86 -3.47
N SER A 30 23.99 -30.78 -2.45
CA SER A 30 22.58 -30.50 -2.66
C SER A 30 22.49 -29.13 -3.35
N GLY A 31 22.62 -29.10 -4.67
CA GLY A 31 22.10 -28.06 -5.50
C GLY A 31 20.60 -28.00 -5.19
N SER A 32 20.24 -27.15 -4.24
CA SER A 32 18.87 -26.75 -4.00
C SER A 32 18.31 -26.31 -5.35
N SER A 33 17.52 -27.17 -5.98
CA SER A 33 16.62 -26.77 -7.05
C SER A 33 15.62 -25.83 -6.38
N GLY A 34 16.00 -24.57 -6.29
CA GLY A 34 15.24 -23.52 -5.63
C GLY A 34 13.93 -23.35 -6.36
N GLY A 35 12.88 -24.00 -5.87
CA GLY A 35 11.53 -23.78 -6.34
C GLY A 35 11.14 -22.32 -6.14
N THR A 36 10.05 -21.91 -6.76
CA THR A 36 9.48 -20.58 -6.65
C THR A 36 8.25 -20.64 -5.76
N ILE A 37 8.03 -19.60 -4.94
CA ILE A 37 6.78 -19.35 -4.21
C ILE A 37 6.05 -18.28 -4.99
N GLU A 38 4.85 -18.60 -5.47
CA GLU A 38 4.02 -17.73 -6.30
C GLU A 38 3.12 -16.84 -5.42
N ILE A 39 3.21 -15.52 -5.61
CA ILE A 39 2.33 -14.52 -5.01
C ILE A 39 1.50 -13.89 -6.12
N GLY A 40 0.19 -13.77 -5.92
CA GLY A 40 -0.68 -13.02 -6.81
C GLY A 40 -0.71 -11.54 -6.44
N GLN A 41 -0.73 -10.64 -7.43
CA GLN A 41 -1.05 -9.23 -7.20
C GLN A 41 -2.20 -8.79 -8.10
N ILE A 42 -3.16 -8.09 -7.52
CA ILE A 42 -4.21 -7.39 -8.24
C ILE A 42 -3.89 -5.91 -8.15
N ALA A 43 -3.81 -5.22 -9.28
CA ALA A 43 -3.45 -3.80 -9.32
C ALA A 43 -4.19 -3.07 -10.44
N SER A 44 -4.63 -1.85 -10.18
CA SER A 44 -5.27 -0.98 -11.17
C SER A 44 -4.22 -0.37 -12.09
N LEU A 45 -3.89 -1.07 -13.19
CA LEU A 45 -2.87 -0.62 -14.15
C LEU A 45 -3.47 0.21 -15.30
N THR A 46 -4.80 0.24 -15.40
CA THR A 46 -5.59 1.09 -16.30
C THR A 46 -6.84 1.58 -15.56
N GLY A 47 -7.56 2.57 -16.15
CA GLY A 47 -8.74 3.18 -15.53
C GLY A 47 -8.41 4.35 -14.61
N ASN A 48 -9.40 4.78 -13.80
CA ASN A 48 -9.34 6.02 -13.01
C ASN A 48 -8.28 6.02 -11.90
N PHE A 49 -7.88 4.84 -11.42
CA PHE A 49 -6.96 4.69 -10.29
C PHE A 49 -5.59 4.13 -10.71
N THR A 50 -5.25 4.24 -12.01
CA THR A 50 -3.97 3.80 -12.57
C THR A 50 -2.74 4.25 -11.77
N PRO A 51 -2.62 5.52 -11.33
CA PRO A 51 -1.45 5.95 -10.56
C PRO A 51 -1.28 5.19 -9.25
N LEU A 52 -2.38 4.83 -8.57
CA LEU A 52 -2.36 4.07 -7.33
C LEU A 52 -1.81 2.65 -7.58
N GLY A 53 -2.41 1.95 -8.54
CA GLY A 53 -2.03 0.56 -8.86
C GLY A 53 -0.62 0.42 -9.41
N GLN A 54 -0.16 1.38 -10.21
CA GLN A 54 1.22 1.39 -10.71
C GLN A 54 2.23 1.50 -9.56
N ASN A 55 2.01 2.38 -8.59
CA ASN A 55 2.90 2.55 -7.46
C ASN A 55 2.85 1.38 -6.48
N ASP A 56 1.66 0.81 -6.23
CA ASP A 56 1.49 -0.42 -5.46
C ASP A 56 2.33 -1.56 -6.08
N LYS A 57 2.24 -1.75 -7.39
CA LYS A 57 3.04 -2.72 -8.14
C LYS A 57 4.54 -2.47 -8.01
N LEU A 58 5.00 -1.22 -8.13
CA LEU A 58 6.43 -0.88 -8.01
C LEU A 58 6.97 -1.19 -6.62
N GLY A 59 6.20 -0.88 -5.56
CA GLY A 59 6.57 -1.21 -4.19
C GLY A 59 6.66 -2.71 -3.95
N ALA A 60 5.66 -3.47 -4.39
CA ALA A 60 5.65 -4.93 -4.29
C ALA A 60 6.83 -5.57 -5.02
N ALA A 61 7.13 -5.10 -6.23
CA ALA A 61 8.26 -5.59 -7.03
C ALA A 61 9.61 -5.33 -6.34
N LEU A 62 9.79 -4.15 -5.73
CA LEU A 62 11.00 -3.82 -4.98
C LEU A 62 11.17 -4.75 -3.76
N ALA A 63 10.09 -5.04 -3.03
CA ALA A 63 10.15 -5.98 -1.91
C ALA A 63 10.55 -7.39 -2.36
N VAL A 64 9.96 -7.90 -3.44
CA VAL A 64 10.34 -9.20 -4.03
C VAL A 64 11.81 -9.19 -4.43
N GLN A 65 12.29 -8.13 -5.09
CA GLN A 65 13.69 -8.00 -5.49
C GLN A 65 14.62 -8.06 -4.27
N GLN A 66 14.35 -7.31 -3.22
CA GLN A 66 15.18 -7.25 -2.01
C GLN A 66 15.18 -8.59 -1.25
N ILE A 67 14.01 -9.23 -1.10
CA ILE A 67 13.88 -10.53 -0.45
C ILE A 67 14.66 -11.59 -1.24
N ASN A 68 14.52 -11.58 -2.56
CA ASN A 68 15.22 -12.52 -3.44
C ASN A 68 16.74 -12.31 -3.44
N ALA A 69 17.21 -11.07 -3.37
CA ALA A 69 18.62 -10.74 -3.24
C ALA A 69 19.19 -11.24 -1.89
N ALA A 70 18.39 -11.23 -0.83
CA ALA A 70 18.73 -11.76 0.48
C ALA A 70 18.65 -13.30 0.62
N GLY A 71 18.40 -14.03 -0.49
CA GLY A 71 18.33 -15.50 -0.50
C GLY A 71 16.92 -16.07 -0.64
N GLY A 72 15.88 -15.26 -0.68
CA GLY A 72 14.48 -15.66 -0.77
C GLY A 72 13.86 -16.07 0.57
N VAL A 73 12.85 -16.90 0.54
CA VAL A 73 12.14 -17.41 1.71
C VAL A 73 12.13 -18.94 1.67
N LEU A 74 12.49 -19.61 2.78
CA LEU A 74 12.64 -21.07 2.85
C LEU A 74 13.54 -21.65 1.74
N GLY A 75 14.59 -20.91 1.35
CA GLY A 75 15.50 -21.31 0.26
C GLY A 75 14.91 -21.18 -1.14
N LYS A 76 13.72 -20.61 -1.30
CA LYS A 76 13.02 -20.41 -2.57
C LYS A 76 12.93 -18.94 -2.93
N LYS A 77 12.91 -18.62 -4.23
CA LYS A 77 12.65 -17.24 -4.69
C LYS A 77 11.16 -16.96 -4.65
N LEU A 78 10.80 -15.71 -4.31
CA LEU A 78 9.44 -15.21 -4.51
C LEU A 78 9.27 -14.83 -5.99
N HIS A 79 8.13 -15.16 -6.55
CA HIS A 79 7.66 -14.64 -7.84
C HIS A 79 6.30 -13.98 -7.64
N ILE A 80 6.07 -12.84 -8.31
CA ILE A 80 4.81 -12.11 -8.23
C ILE A 80 4.20 -12.00 -9.62
N THR A 81 3.00 -12.57 -9.78
CA THR A 81 2.20 -12.43 -11.01
C THR A 81 1.14 -11.37 -10.82
N VAL A 82 1.15 -10.35 -11.67
CA VAL A 82 0.24 -9.20 -11.59
C VAL A 82 -0.92 -9.34 -12.56
N LYS A 83 -2.14 -9.07 -12.08
CA LYS A 83 -3.35 -8.91 -12.89
C LYS A 83 -3.87 -7.49 -12.78
N ASN A 84 -4.22 -6.92 -13.95
CA ASN A 84 -4.85 -5.61 -14.03
C ASN A 84 -6.34 -5.74 -13.71
N ASP A 85 -6.82 -4.98 -12.72
CA ASP A 85 -8.24 -4.91 -12.39
C ASP A 85 -8.98 -3.78 -13.15
N GLU A 86 -8.28 -3.01 -13.98
CA GLU A 86 -8.84 -1.93 -14.78
C GLU A 86 -9.61 -0.87 -13.95
N SER A 87 -9.35 -0.80 -12.65
CA SER A 87 -10.11 -0.02 -11.66
C SER A 87 -11.58 -0.48 -11.52
N ASP A 88 -11.86 -1.74 -11.85
CA ASP A 88 -13.19 -2.35 -11.88
C ASP A 88 -13.29 -3.56 -10.94
N PRO A 89 -14.32 -3.61 -10.06
CA PRO A 89 -14.48 -4.71 -9.11
C PRO A 89 -14.66 -6.09 -9.77
N GLN A 90 -15.31 -6.16 -10.93
CA GLN A 90 -15.55 -7.44 -11.62
C GLN A 90 -14.24 -7.99 -12.22
N GLN A 91 -13.39 -7.10 -12.75
CA GLN A 91 -12.06 -7.48 -13.22
C GLN A 91 -11.14 -7.92 -12.07
N ALA A 92 -11.25 -7.30 -10.90
CA ALA A 92 -10.54 -7.74 -9.70
C ALA A 92 -10.93 -9.18 -9.29
N ILE A 93 -12.23 -9.51 -9.29
CA ILE A 93 -12.74 -10.88 -9.06
C ILE A 93 -12.14 -11.87 -10.09
N THR A 94 -12.16 -11.49 -11.36
CA THR A 94 -11.63 -12.32 -12.45
C THR A 94 -10.12 -12.55 -12.28
N GLY A 95 -9.37 -11.48 -11.98
CA GLY A 95 -7.94 -11.52 -11.70
C GLY A 95 -7.60 -12.42 -10.52
N PHE A 96 -8.33 -12.29 -9.41
CA PHE A 96 -8.15 -13.12 -8.22
C PHE A 96 -8.34 -14.62 -8.53
N ASN A 97 -9.46 -14.99 -9.15
CA ASN A 97 -9.73 -16.39 -9.48
C ASN A 97 -8.68 -16.98 -10.43
N ASN A 98 -8.21 -16.20 -11.41
CA ASN A 98 -7.14 -16.61 -12.32
C ASN A 98 -5.84 -16.90 -11.56
N LEU A 99 -5.43 -15.98 -10.66
CA LEU A 99 -4.21 -16.13 -9.87
C LEU A 99 -4.28 -17.33 -8.90
N VAL A 100 -5.44 -17.58 -8.26
CA VAL A 100 -5.66 -18.78 -7.44
C VAL A 100 -5.47 -20.04 -8.27
N SER A 101 -6.08 -20.10 -9.46
CA SER A 101 -5.98 -21.26 -10.35
C SER A 101 -4.55 -21.50 -10.85
N ASN A 102 -3.71 -20.47 -10.87
CA ASN A 102 -2.29 -20.57 -11.23
C ASN A 102 -1.36 -20.79 -10.03
N GLY A 103 -1.91 -21.13 -8.86
CA GLY A 103 -1.14 -21.59 -7.71
C GLY A 103 -0.57 -20.47 -6.81
N ALA A 104 -1.09 -19.24 -6.89
CA ALA A 104 -0.73 -18.20 -5.93
C ALA A 104 -1.11 -18.60 -4.50
N VAL A 105 -0.13 -18.56 -3.59
CA VAL A 105 -0.30 -18.96 -2.18
C VAL A 105 -0.74 -17.84 -1.27
N ALA A 106 -0.61 -16.59 -1.72
CA ALA A 106 -1.03 -15.37 -1.04
C ALA A 106 -1.24 -14.25 -2.07
N PHE A 107 -1.96 -13.20 -1.67
CA PHE A 107 -2.33 -12.08 -2.55
C PHE A 107 -1.94 -10.73 -1.98
N VAL A 108 -1.57 -9.80 -2.87
CA VAL A 108 -1.32 -8.39 -2.62
C VAL A 108 -2.28 -7.53 -3.46
N GLY A 109 -2.69 -6.40 -2.92
CA GLY A 109 -3.52 -5.42 -3.65
C GLY A 109 -5.01 -5.73 -3.47
N THR A 110 -5.92 -5.14 -4.16
CA THR A 110 -5.86 -3.95 -5.01
C THR A 110 -5.95 -2.67 -4.17
N PRO A 111 -5.42 -1.50 -4.62
CA PRO A 111 -5.51 -0.25 -3.86
C PRO A 111 -6.90 0.42 -3.96
N VAL A 112 -7.82 -0.13 -4.76
CA VAL A 112 -9.16 0.42 -4.98
C VAL A 112 -10.17 -0.25 -4.06
N SER A 113 -10.74 0.50 -3.12
CA SER A 113 -11.59 -0.02 -2.04
C SER A 113 -12.81 -0.80 -2.56
N ASN A 114 -13.50 -0.32 -3.61
CA ASN A 114 -14.64 -1.04 -4.17
C ASN A 114 -14.24 -2.41 -4.75
N ALA A 115 -13.08 -2.50 -5.38
CA ALA A 115 -12.52 -3.74 -5.92
C ALA A 115 -12.04 -4.68 -4.80
N ALA A 116 -11.42 -4.13 -3.76
CA ALA A 116 -10.96 -4.88 -2.61
C ALA A 116 -12.12 -5.54 -1.84
N LEU A 117 -13.23 -4.81 -1.63
CA LEU A 117 -14.45 -5.36 -1.03
C LEU A 117 -15.08 -6.48 -1.87
N ALA A 118 -14.95 -6.43 -3.19
CA ALA A 118 -15.44 -7.49 -4.08
C ALA A 118 -14.57 -8.76 -4.01
N VAL A 119 -13.27 -8.63 -3.74
CA VAL A 119 -12.32 -9.76 -3.60
C VAL A 119 -12.36 -10.39 -2.21
N GLU A 120 -12.63 -9.60 -1.17
CA GLU A 120 -12.62 -10.02 0.24
C GLU A 120 -13.36 -11.34 0.51
N PRO A 121 -14.62 -11.55 0.10
CA PRO A 121 -15.33 -12.80 0.36
C PRO A 121 -14.69 -14.01 -0.35
N LEU A 122 -14.02 -13.80 -1.47
CA LEU A 122 -13.36 -14.85 -2.23
C LEU A 122 -12.11 -15.35 -1.50
N ALA A 123 -11.34 -14.48 -0.84
CA ALA A 123 -10.19 -14.84 -0.04
C ALA A 123 -10.59 -15.85 1.06
N LYS A 124 -11.69 -15.59 1.76
CA LYS A 124 -12.28 -16.50 2.75
C LYS A 124 -12.76 -17.82 2.12
N GLN A 125 -13.50 -17.75 1.01
CA GLN A 125 -14.03 -18.92 0.32
C GLN A 125 -12.91 -19.83 -0.18
N ARG A 126 -11.84 -19.26 -0.75
CA ARG A 126 -10.68 -20.00 -1.27
C ARG A 126 -9.67 -20.38 -0.21
N GLN A 127 -9.79 -19.82 1.00
CA GLN A 127 -8.86 -20.00 2.12
C GLN A 127 -7.42 -19.61 1.76
N VAL A 128 -7.26 -18.49 1.04
CA VAL A 128 -5.97 -17.93 0.63
C VAL A 128 -5.82 -16.54 1.23
N PRO A 129 -4.70 -16.24 1.92
CA PRO A 129 -4.51 -14.94 2.55
C PRO A 129 -4.41 -13.82 1.50
N TYR A 130 -5.12 -12.75 1.75
CA TYR A 130 -5.19 -11.53 0.95
C TYR A 130 -4.74 -10.35 1.81
N VAL A 131 -3.58 -9.78 1.50
CA VAL A 131 -3.06 -8.58 2.14
C VAL A 131 -3.42 -7.40 1.24
N SER A 132 -4.51 -6.76 1.57
CA SER A 132 -5.11 -5.67 0.83
C SER A 132 -4.31 -4.38 0.97
N THR A 133 -4.19 -3.62 -0.12
CA THR A 133 -3.60 -2.29 -0.15
C THR A 133 -4.66 -1.18 -0.25
N ALA A 134 -5.95 -1.51 -0.03
CA ALA A 134 -7.06 -0.57 0.04
C ALA A 134 -7.41 -0.20 1.49
N ALA A 135 -7.70 1.08 1.73
CA ALA A 135 -7.93 1.65 3.06
C ALA A 135 -9.42 1.68 3.46
N VAL A 136 -10.14 0.57 3.30
CA VAL A 136 -11.56 0.47 3.66
C VAL A 136 -11.76 -0.51 4.82
N ASP A 137 -12.25 0.00 5.95
CA ASP A 137 -12.31 -0.71 7.23
C ASP A 137 -13.22 -1.95 7.19
N GLN A 138 -14.25 -1.93 6.34
CA GLN A 138 -15.19 -3.05 6.17
C GLN A 138 -14.52 -4.37 5.76
N GLN A 139 -13.32 -4.35 5.16
CA GLN A 139 -12.58 -5.58 4.85
C GLN A 139 -12.12 -6.35 6.09
N VAL A 140 -11.90 -5.63 7.18
CA VAL A 140 -11.30 -6.15 8.41
C VAL A 140 -12.17 -5.94 9.64
N GLN A 141 -13.37 -5.38 9.49
CA GLN A 141 -14.34 -5.14 10.55
C GLN A 141 -15.74 -5.63 10.13
N PRO A 142 -16.17 -6.82 10.60
CA PRO A 142 -15.46 -7.74 11.49
C PRO A 142 -14.26 -8.43 10.80
N ALA A 143 -13.27 -8.86 11.58
CA ALA A 143 -12.07 -9.50 11.05
C ALA A 143 -12.40 -10.75 10.21
N ASN A 144 -11.94 -10.76 8.98
CA ASN A 144 -11.98 -11.91 8.08
C ASN A 144 -10.66 -12.69 8.23
N PRO A 145 -10.67 -14.00 8.58
CA PRO A 145 -9.46 -14.75 8.91
C PRO A 145 -8.44 -14.88 7.76
N TYR A 146 -8.78 -14.42 6.57
CA TYR A 146 -7.93 -14.47 5.39
C TYR A 146 -7.66 -13.09 4.78
N VAL A 147 -8.13 -11.99 5.39
CA VAL A 147 -7.94 -10.64 4.87
C VAL A 147 -7.24 -9.75 5.87
N TYR A 148 -6.21 -9.07 5.44
CA TYR A 148 -5.35 -8.17 6.21
C TYR A 148 -5.17 -6.87 5.42
N MET A 149 -4.84 -5.77 6.08
CA MET A 149 -4.62 -4.48 5.42
C MET A 149 -3.19 -3.97 5.66
N THR A 150 -2.65 -3.23 4.70
CA THR A 150 -1.41 -2.47 4.86
C THR A 150 -1.61 -0.97 5.00
N PRO A 151 -2.62 -0.32 4.40
CA PRO A 151 -2.85 1.10 4.65
C PRO A 151 -3.38 1.35 6.06
N LEU A 152 -3.23 2.59 6.52
CA LEU A 152 -3.96 3.08 7.69
C LEU A 152 -5.47 2.97 7.44
N THR A 153 -6.24 2.53 8.44
CA THR A 153 -7.69 2.52 8.31
C THR A 153 -8.26 3.94 8.32
N ALA A 154 -9.40 4.11 7.67
CA ALA A 154 -10.12 5.39 7.71
C ALA A 154 -10.45 5.80 9.15
N GLY A 155 -10.74 4.83 10.03
CA GLY A 155 -11.03 5.05 11.43
C GLY A 155 -9.86 5.63 12.24
N VAL A 156 -8.62 5.12 12.08
CA VAL A 156 -7.45 5.66 12.79
C VAL A 156 -7.03 7.03 12.24
N VAL A 157 -7.17 7.23 10.93
CA VAL A 157 -6.92 8.53 10.29
C VAL A 157 -7.92 9.57 10.77
N SER A 158 -9.20 9.24 10.81
CA SER A 158 -10.26 10.10 11.34
C SER A 158 -9.97 10.54 12.77
N GLU A 159 -9.59 9.59 13.62
CA GLU A 159 -9.28 9.89 15.02
C GLU A 159 -8.09 10.84 15.16
N GLN A 160 -7.01 10.62 14.42
CA GLN A 160 -5.83 11.48 14.49
C GLN A 160 -6.11 12.90 13.96
N LEU A 161 -6.88 13.02 12.88
CA LEU A 161 -7.31 14.32 12.37
C LEU A 161 -8.22 15.06 13.36
N LEU A 162 -9.14 14.37 14.04
CA LEU A 162 -9.99 14.98 15.07
C LEU A 162 -9.16 15.48 16.27
N LYS A 163 -8.13 14.74 16.69
CA LYS A 163 -7.16 15.19 17.71
C LYS A 163 -6.45 16.46 17.26
N TYR A 164 -6.01 16.50 16.01
CA TYR A 164 -5.36 17.66 15.41
C TYR A 164 -6.31 18.86 15.31
N PHE A 165 -7.55 18.67 14.86
CA PHE A 165 -8.56 19.74 14.79
C PHE A 165 -8.80 20.37 16.16
N LYS A 166 -8.96 19.54 17.20
CA LYS A 166 -9.10 20.03 18.57
C LYS A 166 -7.89 20.83 19.02
N ALA A 167 -6.69 20.30 18.83
CA ALA A 167 -5.44 20.95 19.22
C ALA A 167 -5.18 22.28 18.48
N SER A 168 -5.64 22.39 17.23
CA SER A 168 -5.48 23.56 16.37
C SER A 168 -6.63 24.57 16.48
N GLY A 169 -7.63 24.32 17.35
CA GLY A 169 -8.79 25.19 17.51
C GLY A 169 -9.77 25.19 16.32
N MET A 170 -9.65 24.24 15.43
CA MET A 170 -10.56 24.04 14.28
C MET A 170 -11.80 23.24 14.71
N THR A 171 -12.60 23.82 15.62
CA THR A 171 -13.76 23.13 16.22
C THR A 171 -15.02 23.18 15.35
N LYS A 172 -15.09 24.06 14.36
CA LYS A 172 -16.16 24.12 13.36
C LYS A 172 -15.59 23.76 12.00
N MET A 173 -16.01 22.65 11.44
CA MET A 173 -15.52 22.12 10.17
C MET A 173 -16.67 21.97 9.17
N ALA A 174 -16.35 22.06 7.89
CA ALA A 174 -17.18 21.50 6.82
C ALA A 174 -16.54 20.19 6.33
N VAL A 175 -17.34 19.36 5.71
CA VAL A 175 -16.85 18.15 5.04
C VAL A 175 -17.38 18.08 3.61
N ALA A 176 -16.56 17.59 2.68
CA ALA A 176 -16.96 17.20 1.34
C ALA A 176 -16.44 15.79 1.05
N TYR A 177 -17.28 14.88 0.54
CA TYR A 177 -16.84 13.52 0.29
C TYR A 177 -17.43 12.90 -0.99
N ASP A 178 -16.67 11.99 -1.59
CA ASP A 178 -17.08 11.23 -2.77
C ASP A 178 -18.04 10.09 -2.38
N THR A 179 -19.29 10.19 -2.84
CA THR A 179 -20.32 9.19 -2.53
C THR A 179 -20.22 7.89 -3.31
N GLN A 180 -19.38 7.82 -4.34
CA GLN A 180 -19.17 6.61 -5.15
C GLN A 180 -17.94 5.82 -4.71
N ASN A 181 -17.09 6.40 -3.85
CA ASN A 181 -15.87 5.79 -3.34
C ASN A 181 -16.12 5.24 -1.92
N ALA A 182 -15.98 3.92 -1.75
CA ALA A 182 -16.19 3.25 -0.46
C ALA A 182 -15.27 3.79 0.64
N PHE A 183 -13.99 4.07 0.33
CA PHE A 183 -13.04 4.68 1.26
C PHE A 183 -13.54 6.03 1.77
N ALA A 184 -13.98 6.91 0.86
CA ALA A 184 -14.43 8.26 1.23
C ALA A 184 -15.69 8.22 2.12
N LYS A 185 -16.63 7.33 1.81
CA LYS A 185 -17.84 7.11 2.64
C LYS A 185 -17.48 6.65 4.04
N THR A 186 -16.66 5.59 4.14
CA THR A 186 -16.22 5.05 5.44
C THR A 186 -15.48 6.11 6.25
N GLY A 187 -14.57 6.85 5.63
CA GLY A 187 -13.82 7.92 6.31
C GLY A 187 -14.72 9.00 6.89
N TRP A 188 -15.74 9.41 6.14
CA TRP A 188 -16.73 10.36 6.66
C TRP A 188 -17.58 9.78 7.79
N GLU A 189 -18.08 8.55 7.61
CA GLU A 189 -18.93 7.88 8.63
C GLU A 189 -18.17 7.72 9.97
N ASP A 190 -16.92 7.26 9.92
CA ASP A 190 -16.06 7.11 11.10
C ASP A 190 -15.74 8.45 11.76
N MET A 191 -15.39 9.46 10.97
CA MET A 191 -15.09 10.79 11.48
C MET A 191 -16.31 11.42 12.14
N LYS A 192 -17.47 11.34 11.51
CA LYS A 192 -18.75 11.84 12.02
C LYS A 192 -19.12 11.17 13.35
N ALA A 193 -18.95 9.86 13.44
CA ALA A 193 -19.29 9.09 14.66
C ALA A 193 -18.44 9.50 15.88
N LYS A 194 -17.20 9.94 15.65
CA LYS A 194 -16.24 10.31 16.71
C LYS A 194 -16.20 11.82 16.99
N ALA A 195 -16.66 12.68 16.09
CA ALA A 195 -16.45 14.13 16.11
C ALA A 195 -16.84 14.79 17.44
N ALA A 196 -18.00 14.46 18.00
CA ALA A 196 -18.50 15.01 19.26
C ALA A 196 -17.58 14.71 20.46
N GLN A 197 -16.89 13.57 20.48
CA GLN A 197 -15.95 13.20 21.55
C GLN A 197 -14.73 14.11 21.59
N TYR A 198 -14.39 14.72 20.44
CA TYR A 198 -13.28 15.69 20.32
C TYR A 198 -13.75 17.14 20.38
N GLY A 199 -15.06 17.39 20.49
CA GLY A 199 -15.62 18.74 20.46
C GLY A 199 -15.60 19.37 19.08
N ILE A 200 -15.68 18.57 18.04
CA ILE A 200 -15.70 19.03 16.64
C ILE A 200 -17.15 19.00 16.16
N ASP A 201 -17.57 20.12 15.56
CA ASP A 201 -18.89 20.31 14.95
C ASP A 201 -18.74 20.44 13.44
N PHE A 202 -19.32 19.53 12.69
CA PHE A 202 -19.41 19.60 11.23
C PHE A 202 -20.66 20.41 10.86
N VAL A 203 -20.46 21.70 10.62
CA VAL A 203 -21.53 22.69 10.35
C VAL A 203 -22.06 22.63 8.93
N ASP A 204 -21.36 21.90 8.02
CA ASP A 204 -21.76 21.73 6.63
C ASP A 204 -21.27 20.37 6.09
N THR A 205 -22.09 19.72 5.25
CA THR A 205 -21.78 18.43 4.66
C THR A 205 -22.14 18.44 3.18
N GLU A 206 -21.13 18.43 2.34
CA GLU A 206 -21.25 18.43 0.89
C GLU A 206 -20.88 17.06 0.30
N THR A 207 -21.45 16.74 -0.83
CA THR A 207 -21.19 15.48 -1.54
C THR A 207 -20.85 15.72 -2.99
N PHE A 208 -20.09 14.78 -3.58
CA PHE A 208 -19.76 14.79 -5.00
C PHE A 208 -19.54 13.35 -5.51
N THR A 209 -19.29 13.21 -6.80
CA THR A 209 -19.02 11.92 -7.45
C THR A 209 -17.57 11.84 -7.90
N THR A 210 -17.06 10.61 -8.08
CA THR A 210 -15.67 10.35 -8.52
C THR A 210 -15.30 11.04 -9.84
N THR A 211 -16.27 11.37 -10.67
CA THR A 211 -16.06 12.04 -11.96
C THR A 211 -16.35 13.54 -11.96
N GLN A 212 -16.66 14.12 -10.80
CA GLN A 212 -16.99 15.54 -10.71
C GLN A 212 -15.77 16.43 -11.00
N THR A 213 -15.97 17.44 -11.84
CA THR A 213 -14.92 18.37 -12.27
C THR A 213 -15.19 19.82 -11.89
N ASN A 214 -16.39 20.15 -11.39
CA ASN A 214 -16.76 21.50 -10.97
C ASN A 214 -17.28 21.48 -9.53
N PHE A 215 -16.55 22.17 -8.65
CA PHE A 215 -16.82 22.26 -7.21
C PHE A 215 -17.30 23.65 -6.78
N THR A 216 -17.64 24.54 -7.72
CA THR A 216 -18.04 25.91 -7.42
C THR A 216 -19.18 25.99 -6.42
N SER A 217 -20.26 25.19 -6.61
CA SER A 217 -21.40 25.16 -5.67
C SER A 217 -21.01 24.66 -4.30
N VAL A 218 -20.27 23.54 -4.22
CA VAL A 218 -19.72 22.99 -2.98
C VAL A 218 -18.91 24.05 -2.21
N LEU A 219 -17.99 24.74 -2.89
CA LEU A 219 -17.14 25.75 -2.28
C LEU A 219 -17.92 27.02 -1.86
N GLN A 220 -18.98 27.38 -2.57
CA GLN A 220 -19.86 28.49 -2.19
C GLN A 220 -20.65 28.19 -0.90
N HIS A 221 -21.21 26.98 -0.76
CA HIS A 221 -21.91 26.55 0.46
C HIS A 221 -20.92 26.51 1.64
N VAL A 222 -19.80 25.83 1.48
CA VAL A 222 -18.76 25.74 2.51
C VAL A 222 -18.27 27.11 2.96
N ARG A 223 -18.06 28.07 2.05
CA ARG A 223 -17.64 29.44 2.39
C ARG A 223 -18.69 30.16 3.24
N GLY A 224 -19.98 29.90 2.99
CA GLY A 224 -21.11 30.47 3.74
C GLY A 224 -21.36 29.83 5.10
N SER A 225 -20.82 28.65 5.38
CA SER A 225 -21.14 27.83 6.55
C SER A 225 -20.55 28.33 7.88
N GLY A 226 -19.54 29.20 7.83
CA GLY A 226 -18.78 29.61 9.01
C GLY A 226 -17.75 28.61 9.52
N ALA A 227 -17.47 27.56 8.75
CA ALA A 227 -16.43 26.58 9.06
C ALA A 227 -15.02 27.21 9.06
N LYS A 228 -14.13 26.67 9.87
CA LYS A 228 -12.71 27.06 9.94
C LYS A 228 -11.81 26.21 9.03
N GLY A 229 -12.31 25.06 8.62
CA GLY A 229 -11.64 24.16 7.69
C GLY A 229 -12.64 23.32 6.89
N LEU A 230 -12.22 22.92 5.71
CA LEU A 230 -12.91 21.94 4.87
C LEU A 230 -12.13 20.63 4.91
N MET A 231 -12.72 19.57 5.47
CA MET A 231 -12.21 18.20 5.37
C MET A 231 -12.70 17.58 4.07
N VAL A 232 -11.80 16.97 3.30
CA VAL A 232 -12.14 16.30 2.03
C VAL A 232 -11.76 14.82 2.12
N TRP A 233 -12.76 13.98 1.88
CA TRP A 233 -12.59 12.55 1.68
C TRP A 233 -12.78 12.22 0.19
N ALA A 234 -11.67 12.01 -0.49
CA ALA A 234 -11.62 11.73 -1.92
C ALA A 234 -10.40 10.88 -2.26
N THR A 235 -10.23 10.52 -3.51
CA THR A 235 -8.99 9.99 -4.10
C THR A 235 -8.91 10.40 -5.57
N GLY A 236 -7.68 10.62 -6.07
CA GLY A 236 -7.42 10.84 -7.48
C GLY A 236 -7.85 12.22 -8.01
N ALA A 237 -8.36 12.27 -9.23
CA ALA A 237 -8.60 13.52 -9.97
C ALA A 237 -9.52 14.52 -9.24
N PRO A 238 -10.67 14.14 -8.65
CA PRO A 238 -11.56 15.10 -7.98
C PRO A 238 -10.88 15.79 -6.79
N ALA A 239 -10.00 15.12 -6.05
CA ALA A 239 -9.23 15.73 -4.95
C ALA A 239 -8.34 16.86 -5.46
N VAL A 240 -7.60 16.64 -6.56
CA VAL A 240 -6.73 17.66 -7.19
C VAL A 240 -7.54 18.84 -7.73
N ILE A 241 -8.66 18.56 -8.40
CA ILE A 241 -9.52 19.60 -9.00
C ILE A 241 -10.14 20.46 -7.91
N LEU A 242 -10.67 19.85 -6.83
CA LEU A 242 -11.23 20.58 -5.70
C LEU A 242 -10.18 21.49 -5.05
N ALA A 243 -8.97 20.99 -4.80
CA ALA A 243 -7.88 21.77 -4.22
C ALA A 243 -7.52 23.00 -5.06
N LYS A 244 -7.43 22.84 -6.39
CA LYS A 244 -7.16 23.96 -7.30
C LYS A 244 -8.29 25.01 -7.29
N GLN A 245 -9.53 24.55 -7.29
CA GLN A 245 -10.69 25.47 -7.24
C GLN A 245 -10.82 26.14 -5.87
N PHE A 246 -10.49 25.44 -4.77
CA PHE A 246 -10.46 26.01 -3.43
C PHE A 246 -9.46 27.17 -3.34
N ALA A 247 -8.24 26.99 -3.88
CA ALA A 247 -7.22 28.03 -3.89
C ALA A 247 -7.68 29.32 -4.62
N GLY A 248 -8.49 29.16 -5.69
CA GLY A 248 -9.04 30.29 -6.46
C GLY A 248 -10.36 30.86 -5.92
N ALA A 249 -11.03 30.19 -4.97
CA ALA A 249 -12.39 30.52 -4.54
C ALA A 249 -12.48 31.60 -3.45
N GLY A 250 -11.37 32.19 -2.98
CA GLY A 250 -11.39 33.22 -1.95
C GLY A 250 -11.94 32.74 -0.60
N MET A 251 -11.45 31.58 -0.12
CA MET A 251 -11.98 30.90 1.08
C MET A 251 -11.57 31.54 2.43
N GLY A 252 -11.02 32.78 2.43
CA GLY A 252 -10.90 33.61 3.62
C GLY A 252 -10.05 33.04 4.78
N GLY A 253 -8.98 32.34 4.47
CA GLY A 253 -8.11 31.72 5.50
C GLY A 253 -8.59 30.40 6.05
N MET A 254 -9.71 29.85 5.54
CA MET A 254 -10.16 28.49 5.83
C MET A 254 -9.07 27.47 5.47
N LYS A 255 -8.86 26.47 6.32
CA LYS A 255 -7.90 25.41 6.06
C LYS A 255 -8.54 24.32 5.20
N LEU A 256 -7.80 23.88 4.17
CA LEU A 256 -8.15 22.69 3.39
C LEU A 256 -7.41 21.49 3.98
N VAL A 257 -8.16 20.43 4.28
CA VAL A 257 -7.64 19.22 4.92
C VAL A 257 -8.02 18.01 4.11
N TYR A 258 -7.06 17.11 3.88
CA TYR A 258 -7.28 15.84 3.19
C TYR A 258 -6.96 14.64 4.09
N SER A 259 -7.42 13.49 3.68
CA SER A 259 -7.04 12.20 4.25
C SER A 259 -5.61 11.80 3.84
N HIS A 260 -5.21 10.59 4.19
CA HIS A 260 -3.91 10.02 3.81
C HIS A 260 -3.83 9.57 2.34
N ALA A 261 -4.95 9.49 1.63
CA ALA A 261 -4.97 9.09 0.22
C ALA A 261 -4.25 10.09 -0.69
N GLU A 262 -4.18 11.37 -0.27
CA GLU A 262 -3.49 12.45 -0.98
C GLU A 262 -2.04 12.65 -0.53
N ALA A 263 -1.56 11.84 0.41
CA ALA A 263 -0.20 11.96 0.96
C ALA A 263 0.87 11.40 0.02
N SER A 264 1.01 12.00 -1.17
CA SER A 264 1.96 11.55 -2.18
C SER A 264 2.24 12.58 -3.27
N SER A 265 3.32 12.35 -4.04
CA SER A 265 3.61 13.10 -5.27
C SER A 265 2.48 13.03 -6.30
N LEU A 266 1.66 11.98 -6.28
CA LEU A 266 0.48 11.85 -7.15
C LEU A 266 -0.57 12.95 -6.91
N PHE A 267 -0.54 13.58 -5.75
CA PHE A 267 -1.36 14.75 -5.42
C PHE A 267 -0.55 16.04 -5.46
N THR A 268 0.64 16.09 -4.82
CA THR A 268 1.40 17.35 -4.69
C THR A 268 1.90 17.89 -6.03
N GLU A 269 2.31 17.02 -6.96
CA GLU A 269 2.76 17.45 -8.29
C GLU A 269 1.62 18.07 -9.14
N PRO A 270 0.48 17.38 -9.36
CA PRO A 270 -0.58 17.96 -10.17
C PRO A 270 -1.31 19.12 -9.49
N VAL A 271 -1.38 19.19 -8.16
CA VAL A 271 -1.96 20.34 -7.47
C VAL A 271 -1.07 21.59 -7.55
N GLY A 272 0.25 21.41 -7.58
CA GLY A 272 1.24 22.47 -7.73
C GLY A 272 1.13 23.54 -6.64
N ALA A 273 1.23 24.81 -7.01
CA ALA A 273 1.16 25.94 -6.05
C ALA A 273 -0.16 26.03 -5.29
N ALA A 274 -1.26 25.49 -5.80
CA ALA A 274 -2.54 25.42 -5.10
C ALA A 274 -2.51 24.49 -3.88
N GLY A 275 -1.49 23.64 -3.78
CA GLY A 275 -1.28 22.74 -2.65
C GLY A 275 -0.65 23.39 -1.43
N GLU A 276 -0.08 24.59 -1.54
CA GLU A 276 0.65 25.23 -0.43
C GLU A 276 -0.24 25.42 0.81
N GLY A 277 0.21 24.91 1.95
CA GLY A 277 -0.49 25.02 3.23
C GLY A 277 -1.67 24.06 3.40
N ILE A 278 -1.97 23.18 2.43
CA ILE A 278 -2.93 22.09 2.61
C ILE A 278 -2.43 21.19 3.74
N ILE A 279 -3.35 20.79 4.60
CA ILE A 279 -3.11 19.82 5.69
C ILE A 279 -3.56 18.46 5.20
N LEU A 280 -2.83 17.41 5.54
CA LEU A 280 -3.22 16.03 5.20
C LEU A 280 -2.70 15.04 6.25
N ALA A 281 -3.39 13.93 6.41
CA ALA A 281 -2.85 12.81 7.16
C ALA A 281 -1.84 12.04 6.29
N SER A 282 -0.90 11.33 6.91
CA SER A 282 -0.02 10.40 6.21
C SER A 282 0.42 9.23 7.08
N SER A 283 0.97 8.19 6.48
CA SER A 283 1.78 7.22 7.21
C SER A 283 3.18 7.80 7.48
N LEU A 284 3.85 7.33 8.53
CA LEU A 284 5.18 7.80 8.91
C LEU A 284 6.21 7.68 7.78
N ALA A 285 6.05 6.68 6.91
CA ALA A 285 6.97 6.47 5.78
C ALA A 285 6.97 7.65 4.77
N VAL A 286 5.84 8.34 4.58
CA VAL A 286 5.72 9.47 3.64
C VAL A 286 6.64 10.62 4.04
N ILE A 287 6.82 10.84 5.33
CA ILE A 287 7.73 11.83 5.91
C ILE A 287 9.03 11.22 6.42
N GLY A 288 9.46 10.08 5.86
CA GLY A 288 10.60 9.30 6.36
C GLY A 288 11.89 10.10 6.53
N ASN A 289 12.17 11.07 5.64
CA ASN A 289 13.33 11.96 5.74
C ASN A 289 13.27 12.87 6.96
N ASP A 290 12.08 13.27 7.39
CA ASP A 290 11.84 14.24 8.47
C ASP A 290 11.59 13.56 9.83
N LEU A 291 11.53 12.21 9.87
CA LEU A 291 11.39 11.45 11.11
C LEU A 291 12.61 11.62 12.03
N PRO A 292 12.45 11.60 13.36
CA PRO A 292 13.54 11.41 14.30
C PRO A 292 14.30 10.10 14.03
N THR A 293 15.56 10.01 14.44
CA THR A 293 16.33 8.77 14.36
C THR A 293 15.62 7.66 15.12
N SER A 294 15.20 6.61 14.38
CA SER A 294 14.38 5.52 14.90
C SER A 294 14.44 4.30 13.98
N GLY A 295 13.93 3.17 14.46
CA GLY A 295 13.77 1.97 13.63
C GLY A 295 12.85 2.19 12.44
N VAL A 296 11.77 2.97 12.62
CA VAL A 296 10.84 3.34 11.55
C VAL A 296 11.54 4.15 10.47
N LYS A 297 12.31 5.19 10.85
CA LYS A 297 13.10 5.97 9.89
C LYS A 297 14.05 5.08 9.08
N THR A 298 14.79 4.22 9.77
CA THR A 298 15.73 3.29 9.11
C THR A 298 14.99 2.38 8.12
N ALA A 299 13.84 1.83 8.51
CA ALA A 299 13.03 0.98 7.62
C ALA A 299 12.45 1.76 6.44
N ALA A 300 11.95 2.98 6.66
CA ALA A 300 11.42 3.86 5.62
C ALA A 300 12.48 4.19 4.57
N LEU A 301 13.67 4.62 4.98
CA LEU A 301 14.76 4.98 4.07
C LEU A 301 15.33 3.77 3.33
N LYS A 302 15.40 2.61 3.96
CA LYS A 302 15.81 1.36 3.31
C LYS A 302 14.95 1.00 2.09
N MET A 303 13.67 1.35 2.12
CA MET A 303 12.75 1.20 0.98
C MET A 303 12.80 2.42 0.05
N ALA A 304 12.78 3.63 0.63
CA ALA A 304 12.62 4.87 -0.12
C ALA A 304 13.84 5.20 -1.01
N GLU A 305 15.06 5.01 -0.53
CA GLU A 305 16.27 5.34 -1.29
C GLU A 305 16.42 4.54 -2.60
N PRO A 306 16.32 3.18 -2.60
CA PRO A 306 16.39 2.41 -3.83
C PRO A 306 15.16 2.66 -4.74
N PHE A 307 13.98 2.90 -4.18
CA PHE A 307 12.80 3.27 -4.96
C PHE A 307 13.00 4.61 -5.69
N GLN A 308 13.44 5.65 -4.97
CA GLN A 308 13.72 6.97 -5.52
C GLN A 308 14.81 6.93 -6.59
N LYS A 309 15.87 6.15 -6.36
CA LYS A 309 16.94 5.95 -7.34
C LYS A 309 16.42 5.32 -8.65
N ALA A 310 15.48 4.39 -8.56
CA ALA A 310 14.93 3.69 -9.71
C ALA A 310 13.84 4.48 -10.44
N ASN A 311 13.04 5.29 -9.72
CA ASN A 311 11.82 5.92 -10.23
C ASN A 311 11.89 7.47 -10.29
N GLY A 312 12.97 8.08 -9.79
CA GLY A 312 13.20 9.53 -9.84
C GLY A 312 12.52 10.36 -8.75
N SER A 313 11.55 9.79 -8.00
CA SER A 313 10.82 10.47 -6.94
C SER A 313 10.73 9.64 -5.67
N TYR A 314 10.51 10.31 -4.53
CA TYR A 314 10.23 9.64 -3.25
C TYR A 314 8.98 8.77 -3.38
N PRO A 315 8.95 7.55 -2.78
CA PRO A 315 7.81 6.65 -2.94
C PRO A 315 6.53 7.27 -2.36
N PRO A 316 5.42 7.23 -3.11
CA PRO A 316 4.09 7.56 -2.58
C PRO A 316 3.60 6.49 -1.60
N GLY A 317 2.57 6.81 -0.79
CA GLY A 317 1.99 5.90 0.20
C GLY A 317 1.66 4.52 -0.36
N PHE A 318 1.05 4.46 -1.55
CA PHE A 318 0.69 3.21 -2.23
C PHE A 318 1.90 2.31 -2.54
N ALA A 319 3.08 2.87 -2.80
CA ALA A 319 4.29 2.07 -2.99
C ALA A 319 4.74 1.41 -1.67
N PHE A 320 4.60 2.12 -0.53
CA PHE A 320 4.84 1.53 0.77
C PHE A 320 3.85 0.42 1.09
N ASP A 321 2.57 0.58 0.72
CA ASP A 321 1.54 -0.42 0.98
C ASP A 321 1.83 -1.74 0.25
N GLY A 322 2.14 -1.69 -1.05
CA GLY A 322 2.53 -2.87 -1.83
C GLY A 322 3.82 -3.51 -1.33
N TYR A 323 4.82 -2.69 -0.96
CA TYR A 323 6.06 -3.18 -0.36
C TYR A 323 5.81 -3.92 0.95
N ASN A 324 5.03 -3.32 1.87
CA ASN A 324 4.72 -3.89 3.17
C ASN A 324 3.92 -5.19 3.06
N ALA A 325 2.98 -5.26 2.10
CA ALA A 325 2.19 -6.47 1.87
C ALA A 325 3.08 -7.67 1.55
N VAL A 326 4.05 -7.49 0.65
CA VAL A 326 5.01 -8.56 0.32
C VAL A 326 5.91 -8.89 1.52
N GLN A 327 6.37 -7.89 2.29
CA GLN A 327 7.18 -8.13 3.49
C GLN A 327 6.42 -8.95 4.54
N LEU A 328 5.14 -8.63 4.77
CA LEU A 328 4.26 -9.35 5.70
C LEU A 328 4.02 -10.79 5.25
N ILE A 329 3.72 -11.00 3.97
CA ILE A 329 3.55 -12.35 3.39
C ILE A 329 4.84 -13.16 3.55
N ALA A 330 5.99 -12.59 3.19
CA ALA A 330 7.28 -13.26 3.30
C ALA A 330 7.63 -13.63 4.75
N ALA A 331 7.38 -12.72 5.70
CA ALA A 331 7.55 -12.96 7.12
C ALA A 331 6.60 -14.06 7.64
N ALA A 332 5.36 -14.09 7.16
CA ALA A 332 4.38 -15.11 7.50
C ALA A 332 4.77 -16.50 6.97
N ILE A 333 5.24 -16.59 5.73
CA ILE A 333 5.75 -17.83 5.15
C ILE A 333 6.94 -18.35 5.97
N LYS A 334 7.87 -17.47 6.34
CA LYS A 334 9.01 -17.81 7.19
C LYS A 334 8.58 -18.28 8.59
N LYS A 335 7.64 -17.57 9.22
CA LYS A 335 7.11 -17.89 10.56
C LYS A 335 6.34 -19.23 10.56
N ALA A 336 5.60 -19.50 9.47
CA ALA A 336 4.85 -20.73 9.29
C ALA A 336 5.74 -21.94 8.91
N ASP A 337 7.00 -21.69 8.54
CA ASP A 337 7.90 -22.66 7.89
C ASP A 337 7.21 -23.40 6.73
N SER A 338 6.36 -22.68 5.97
CA SER A 338 5.49 -23.27 4.96
C SER A 338 4.95 -22.24 3.97
N ALA A 339 4.78 -22.66 2.72
CA ALA A 339 4.04 -21.92 1.70
C ALA A 339 2.56 -22.38 1.58
N ASP A 340 2.04 -23.17 2.53
CA ASP A 340 0.62 -23.51 2.59
C ASP A 340 -0.22 -22.27 2.95
N PRO A 341 -1.27 -21.93 2.14
CA PRO A 341 -2.06 -20.70 2.36
C PRO A 341 -2.69 -20.60 3.75
N LYS A 342 -3.19 -21.73 4.30
CA LYS A 342 -3.84 -21.73 5.63
C LYS A 342 -2.83 -21.48 6.74
N LYS A 343 -1.61 -22.04 6.60
CA LYS A 343 -0.52 -21.81 7.56
C LYS A 343 -0.01 -20.37 7.48
N ILE A 344 0.05 -19.78 6.27
CA ILE A 344 0.41 -18.38 6.08
C ILE A 344 -0.63 -17.48 6.78
N ALA A 345 -1.93 -17.71 6.57
CA ALA A 345 -3.00 -16.96 7.25
C ALA A 345 -2.92 -17.10 8.78
N ALA A 346 -2.71 -18.31 9.29
CA ALA A 346 -2.52 -18.53 10.74
C ALA A 346 -1.30 -17.77 11.30
N ALA A 347 -0.20 -17.70 10.53
CA ALA A 347 0.99 -16.95 10.93
C ALA A 347 0.75 -15.43 10.91
N LEU A 348 -0.05 -14.92 9.95
CA LEU A 348 -0.46 -13.51 9.89
C LEU A 348 -1.31 -13.12 11.11
N ASN A 349 -2.24 -13.96 11.57
CA ASN A 349 -3.10 -13.70 12.74
C ASN A 349 -2.36 -13.43 14.06
N THR A 350 -1.06 -13.62 14.11
CA THR A 350 -0.21 -13.34 15.28
C THR A 350 1.05 -12.60 14.88
N MET A 351 1.01 -11.89 13.74
CA MET A 351 2.19 -11.23 13.18
C MET A 351 2.45 -9.91 13.89
N THR A 352 3.71 -9.73 14.31
CA THR A 352 4.26 -8.42 14.63
C THR A 352 5.48 -8.20 13.75
N LEU A 353 5.48 -7.12 12.96
CA LEU A 353 6.55 -6.82 12.01
C LEU A 353 6.79 -5.32 11.91
N GLN A 354 8.03 -4.91 12.17
CA GLN A 354 8.51 -3.55 11.88
C GLN A 354 8.64 -3.35 10.38
N THR A 355 8.02 -2.30 9.87
CA THR A 355 8.01 -1.94 8.45
C THR A 355 8.32 -0.44 8.26
N PRO A 356 8.44 0.05 7.01
CA PRO A 356 8.57 1.48 6.73
C PRO A 356 7.51 2.38 7.34
N VAL A 357 6.26 1.94 7.45
CA VAL A 357 5.15 2.76 7.96
C VAL A 357 4.95 2.66 9.48
N GLY A 358 5.62 1.73 10.13
CA GLY A 358 5.49 1.44 11.56
C GLY A 358 5.50 -0.05 11.83
N THR A 359 5.06 -0.44 13.02
CA THR A 359 4.98 -1.84 13.43
C THR A 359 3.56 -2.34 13.26
N TYR A 360 3.35 -3.26 12.31
CA TYR A 360 2.09 -4.00 12.22
C TYR A 360 2.00 -4.99 13.37
N THR A 361 0.84 -5.04 14.00
CA THR A 361 0.50 -6.05 15.01
C THR A 361 -0.87 -6.62 14.68
N TYR A 362 -0.88 -7.70 13.88
CA TYR A 362 -2.10 -8.44 13.60
C TYR A 362 -2.42 -9.41 14.73
N THR A 363 -3.71 -9.49 15.06
CA THR A 363 -4.28 -10.46 16.00
C THR A 363 -5.46 -11.17 15.31
N SER A 364 -6.05 -12.16 15.96
CA SER A 364 -7.26 -12.82 15.44
C SER A 364 -8.49 -11.90 15.31
N SER A 365 -8.46 -10.73 15.94
CA SER A 365 -9.57 -9.76 15.94
C SER A 365 -9.18 -8.40 15.33
N ASP A 366 -7.88 -8.16 15.05
CA ASP A 366 -7.39 -6.95 14.41
C ASP A 366 -6.47 -7.32 13.25
N HIS A 367 -6.96 -7.10 12.05
CA HIS A 367 -6.25 -7.33 10.78
C HIS A 367 -5.85 -6.03 10.07
N ALA A 368 -6.06 -4.87 10.71
CA ALA A 368 -5.54 -3.57 10.26
C ALA A 368 -4.10 -3.36 10.73
N GLY A 369 -3.80 -3.75 11.97
CA GLY A 369 -2.45 -3.86 12.53
C GLY A 369 -1.71 -2.55 12.81
N LEU A 370 -2.21 -1.38 12.37
CA LEU A 370 -1.64 -0.06 12.60
C LEU A 370 -2.54 0.79 13.49
N GLY A 371 -1.94 1.50 14.44
CA GLY A 371 -2.65 2.35 15.40
C GLY A 371 -2.57 3.85 15.05
N VAL A 372 -3.23 4.67 15.86
CA VAL A 372 -3.31 6.13 15.71
C VAL A 372 -1.93 6.80 15.83
N ASP A 373 -1.02 6.23 16.60
CA ASP A 373 0.36 6.69 16.79
C ASP A 373 1.23 6.56 15.54
N GLN A 374 0.77 5.85 14.52
CA GLN A 374 1.43 5.69 13.23
C GLN A 374 0.87 6.62 12.15
N VAL A 375 -0.07 7.49 12.51
CA VAL A 375 -0.61 8.54 11.63
C VAL A 375 0.07 9.87 11.93
N ALA A 376 0.74 10.44 10.93
CA ALA A 376 1.18 11.83 10.95
C ALA A 376 0.10 12.76 10.42
N VAL A 377 0.10 14.02 10.88
CA VAL A 377 -0.66 15.11 10.27
C VAL A 377 0.34 16.11 9.74
N ASP A 378 0.37 16.27 8.45
CA ASP A 378 1.40 16.97 7.70
C ASP A 378 0.82 18.18 6.96
N THR A 379 1.70 18.94 6.35
CA THR A 379 1.32 20.06 5.49
C THR A 379 2.18 20.06 4.23
N ILE A 380 1.69 20.67 3.16
CA ILE A 380 2.47 20.85 1.94
C ILE A 380 3.21 22.19 2.06
N LYS A 381 4.54 22.15 1.92
CA LYS A 381 5.43 23.31 1.83
C LYS A 381 6.35 23.16 0.62
N SER A 382 6.31 24.14 -0.28
CA SER A 382 7.13 24.13 -1.50
C SER A 382 7.01 22.80 -2.29
N GLY A 383 5.79 22.29 -2.41
CA GLY A 383 5.46 21.05 -3.11
C GLY A 383 5.86 19.75 -2.38
N ARG A 384 6.43 19.84 -1.16
CA ARG A 384 6.80 18.69 -0.33
C ARG A 384 5.83 18.52 0.83
N ILE A 385 5.56 17.27 1.18
CA ILE A 385 4.85 16.90 2.41
C ILE A 385 5.86 16.93 3.55
N VAL A 386 5.57 17.71 4.59
CA VAL A 386 6.40 17.87 5.78
C VAL A 386 5.54 17.84 7.04
N PRO A 387 6.05 17.35 8.18
CA PRO A 387 5.26 17.32 9.41
C PRO A 387 4.81 18.73 9.83
N THR A 388 3.56 18.84 10.33
CA THR A 388 3.13 20.02 11.07
C THR A 388 3.92 20.11 12.38
N ASP A 389 3.96 21.31 13.00
CA ASP A 389 4.58 21.50 14.32
C ASP A 389 3.95 20.56 15.36
N TRP A 390 2.64 20.33 15.27
CA TRP A 390 1.94 19.38 16.13
C TRP A 390 2.47 17.95 15.96
N THR A 391 2.60 17.47 14.74
CA THR A 391 3.18 16.15 14.44
C THR A 391 4.63 16.07 14.90
N ALA A 392 5.45 17.10 14.67
CA ALA A 392 6.85 17.11 15.08
C ALA A 392 7.02 16.93 16.61
N VAL A 393 6.12 17.51 17.42
CA VAL A 393 6.09 17.33 18.87
C VAL A 393 5.72 15.87 19.24
N GLN A 394 4.67 15.32 18.60
CA GLN A 394 4.23 13.94 18.84
C GLN A 394 5.32 12.92 18.51
N LEU A 395 5.96 13.07 17.35
CA LEU A 395 7.03 12.18 16.90
C LEU A 395 8.25 12.17 17.83
N LYS A 396 8.63 13.33 18.37
CA LYS A 396 9.70 13.39 19.38
C LYS A 396 9.34 12.62 20.64
N ALA A 397 8.09 12.69 21.07
CA ALA A 397 7.64 12.00 22.27
C ALA A 397 7.53 10.47 22.08
N SER A 398 7.16 10.01 20.88
CA SER A 398 6.88 8.59 20.62
C SER A 398 8.06 7.81 20.02
N LEU A 399 8.96 8.45 19.26
CA LEU A 399 10.04 7.80 18.53
C LEU A 399 11.45 8.05 19.10
N THR A 400 11.59 8.99 20.03
CA THR A 400 12.89 9.18 20.72
C THR A 400 12.93 8.30 21.96
N PRO A 401 13.97 7.46 22.16
CA PRO A 401 14.12 6.57 23.30
C PRO A 401 14.16 7.27 24.64
#